data_87d5925871af4158005d48b3ae05f7c3
#
_entry.id   87d5925871af4158005d48b3ae05f7c3
#
_cell.length_a   1.000
_cell.length_b   1.000
_cell.length_c   1.000
_cell.angle_alpha   90.00
_cell.angle_beta   90.00
_cell.angle_gamma   90.00
#
_symmetry.space_group_name_H-M   'P 1'
#
loop_
_entity.id
_entity.type
_entity.pdbx_description
1 polymer ?
#
loop_
_entity_poly.entity_id
_entity_poly.type
_entity_poly.pdbx_seq_one_letter_code
_entity_poly.pdbx_strand_id
1 'polypeptide(L)'
;MLERLHEQGFADLDAAHLTVFQYPGPQGARPSDLAVQLRISRQALNYLLGQLERLGYLERRADTDDRRSKRIALTHRGELVVRVIREAVAELETTWSRQLGPKRFAELRTLLLELNQHA
;
A
#
# COMPACT_ATOMS: atom_id res chain seq x y z
N MET A 1 -4.19 4.87 -11.61
CA MET A 1 -4.48 4.59 -10.17
C MET A 1 -4.89 5.84 -9.41
N LEU A 2 -4.05 6.86 -9.43
CA LEU A 2 -4.30 8.10 -8.69
C LEU A 2 -5.57 8.81 -9.17
N GLU A 3 -5.79 8.88 -10.47
CA GLU A 3 -7.01 9.46 -11.05
C GLU A 3 -8.28 8.76 -10.54
N ARG A 4 -8.25 7.44 -10.47
CA ARG A 4 -9.37 6.66 -9.95
C ARG A 4 -9.68 7.02 -8.50
N LEU A 5 -8.64 7.15 -7.67
CA LEU A 5 -8.80 7.55 -6.26
C LEU A 5 -9.39 8.96 -6.17
N HIS A 6 -8.91 9.90 -6.98
CA HIS A 6 -9.44 11.27 -7.01
C HIS A 6 -10.92 11.30 -7.37
N GLU A 7 -11.32 10.50 -8.35
CA GLU A 7 -12.72 10.40 -8.79
C GLU A 7 -13.63 9.81 -7.70
N GLN A 8 -13.10 8.95 -6.86
CA GLN A 8 -13.87 8.31 -5.79
C GLN A 8 -13.85 9.06 -4.46
N GLY A 9 -13.37 10.30 -4.45
CA GLY A 9 -13.45 11.16 -3.27
C GLY A 9 -12.15 11.29 -2.49
N PHE A 10 -11.04 10.77 -3.01
CA PHE A 10 -9.73 10.84 -2.35
C PHE A 10 -8.80 11.81 -3.10
N ALA A 11 -9.32 13.00 -3.42
CA ALA A 11 -8.61 13.99 -4.22
C ALA A 11 -7.40 14.62 -3.50
N ASP A 12 -7.31 14.46 -2.19
CA ASP A 12 -6.22 14.96 -1.37
C ASP A 12 -4.99 14.03 -1.34
N LEU A 13 -5.07 12.86 -1.98
CA LEU A 13 -3.93 11.98 -2.14
C LEU A 13 -3.08 12.38 -3.35
N ASP A 14 -1.76 12.26 -3.22
CA ASP A 14 -0.84 12.41 -4.34
C ASP A 14 -0.05 11.11 -4.57
N ALA A 15 0.83 11.11 -5.57
CA ALA A 15 1.59 9.92 -5.94
C ALA A 15 2.50 9.42 -4.81
N ALA A 16 3.07 10.33 -4.02
CA ALA A 16 3.93 9.96 -2.90
C ALA A 16 3.16 9.20 -1.82
N HIS A 17 1.92 9.60 -1.55
CA HIS A 17 1.06 8.91 -0.59
C HIS A 17 0.79 7.47 -0.99
N LEU A 18 0.64 7.20 -2.29
CA LEU A 18 0.38 5.85 -2.78
C LEU A 18 1.52 4.88 -2.47
N THR A 19 2.74 5.38 -2.31
CA THR A 19 3.88 4.56 -1.91
C THR A 19 3.62 3.83 -0.59
N VAL A 20 2.96 4.49 0.36
CA VAL A 20 2.65 3.92 1.68
C VAL A 20 1.66 2.75 1.56
N PHE A 21 0.78 2.78 0.58
CA PHE A 21 -0.25 1.76 0.39
C PHE A 21 0.19 0.58 -0.49
N GLN A 22 1.46 0.52 -0.89
CA GLN A 22 1.98 -0.61 -1.66
C GLN A 22 1.84 -1.92 -0.89
N TYR A 23 1.59 -3.01 -1.63
CA TYR A 23 1.46 -4.33 -1.03
C TYR A 23 2.70 -4.70 -0.19
N PRO A 24 2.52 -5.26 1.00
CA PRO A 24 1.27 -5.73 1.63
C PRO A 24 0.44 -4.64 2.31
N GLY A 25 0.86 -3.39 2.27
CA GLY A 25 0.17 -2.26 2.87
C GLY A 25 0.67 -1.95 4.29
N PRO A 26 0.22 -0.83 4.85
CA PRO A 26 0.74 -0.33 6.11
C PRO A 26 0.04 -0.88 7.35
N GLN A 27 -1.09 -1.58 7.21
CA GLN A 27 -1.88 -2.04 8.36
C GLN A 27 -1.06 -2.96 9.26
N GLY A 28 -0.94 -2.58 10.52
CA GLY A 28 -0.23 -3.35 11.53
C GLY A 28 1.29 -3.23 11.48
N ALA A 29 1.84 -2.48 10.51
CA ALA A 29 3.29 -2.33 10.37
C ALA A 29 3.86 -1.37 11.41
N ARG A 30 5.10 -1.61 11.82
CA ARG A 30 5.90 -0.63 12.54
C ARG A 30 6.53 0.31 11.51
N PRO A 31 6.58 1.63 11.76
CA PRO A 31 7.17 2.56 10.80
C PRO A 31 8.59 2.20 10.36
N SER A 32 9.44 1.71 11.27
CA SER A 32 10.81 1.30 10.93
C SER A 32 10.84 0.15 9.93
N ASP A 33 9.97 -0.85 10.12
CA ASP A 33 9.89 -2.01 9.23
C ASP A 33 9.31 -1.60 7.87
N LEU A 34 8.31 -0.74 7.87
CA LEU A 34 7.72 -0.24 6.64
C LEU A 34 8.71 0.57 5.80
N ALA A 35 9.55 1.40 6.45
CA ALA A 35 10.58 2.16 5.76
C ALA A 35 11.57 1.24 5.03
N VAL A 36 12.00 0.17 5.69
CA VAL A 36 12.89 -0.84 5.07
C VAL A 36 12.18 -1.51 3.89
N GLN A 37 10.95 -1.92 4.08
CA GLN A 37 10.16 -2.60 3.05
C GLN A 37 9.95 -1.73 1.81
N LEU A 38 9.68 -0.45 2.01
CA LEU A 38 9.45 0.50 0.91
C LEU A 38 10.74 1.10 0.36
N ARG A 39 11.89 0.80 0.97
CA ARG A 39 13.21 1.29 0.56
C ARG A 39 13.31 2.81 0.55
N ILE A 40 12.74 3.43 1.58
CA ILE A 40 12.83 4.87 1.81
C ILE A 40 13.39 5.13 3.20
N SER A 41 13.86 6.35 3.44
CA SER A 41 14.35 6.73 4.76
C SER A 41 13.21 6.77 5.77
N ARG A 42 13.55 6.58 7.04
CA ARG A 42 12.57 6.72 8.14
C ARG A 42 12.00 8.14 8.17
N GLN A 43 12.83 9.13 7.89
CA GLN A 43 12.41 10.53 7.86
C GLN A 43 11.37 10.77 6.76
N ALA A 44 11.63 10.27 5.54
CA ALA A 44 10.70 10.39 4.43
C ALA A 44 9.38 9.68 4.74
N LEU A 45 9.44 8.47 5.28
CA LEU A 45 8.24 7.74 5.65
C LEU A 45 7.45 8.47 6.74
N ASN A 46 8.11 8.96 7.78
CA ASN A 46 7.44 9.66 8.86
C ASN A 46 6.74 10.94 8.36
N TYR A 47 7.33 11.62 7.39
CA TYR A 47 6.69 12.76 6.75
C TYR A 47 5.39 12.36 6.05
N LEU A 48 5.42 11.29 5.25
CA LEU A 48 4.23 10.77 4.55
C LEU A 48 3.17 10.29 5.54
N LEU A 49 3.58 9.55 6.58
CA LEU A 49 2.66 9.08 7.61
C LEU A 49 1.98 10.24 8.33
N GLY A 50 2.74 11.29 8.65
CA GLY A 50 2.20 12.48 9.28
C GLY A 50 1.14 13.17 8.43
N GLN A 51 1.37 13.26 7.12
CA GLN A 51 0.39 13.81 6.18
C GLN A 51 -0.88 12.95 6.13
N LEU A 52 -0.71 11.63 6.01
CA LEU A 52 -1.84 10.71 5.93
C LEU A 52 -2.66 10.65 7.23
N GLU A 53 -2.00 10.83 8.38
CA GLU A 53 -2.71 10.97 9.65
C GLU A 53 -3.58 12.24 9.67
N ARG A 54 -3.04 13.36 9.24
CA ARG A 54 -3.77 14.63 9.19
C ARG A 54 -4.94 14.58 8.22
N LEU A 55 -4.79 13.86 7.11
CA LEU A 55 -5.83 13.68 6.12
C LEU A 55 -6.88 12.63 6.53
N GLY A 56 -6.63 11.91 7.62
CA GLY A 56 -7.58 10.95 8.18
C GLY A 56 -7.56 9.56 7.57
N TYR A 57 -6.47 9.17 6.89
CA TYR A 57 -6.36 7.85 6.28
C TYR A 57 -5.77 6.79 7.19
N LEU A 58 -4.98 7.20 8.15
CA LEU A 58 -4.38 6.27 9.10
C LEU A 58 -4.18 6.93 10.46
N GLU A 59 -3.88 6.09 11.45
CA GLU A 59 -3.54 6.52 12.79
C GLU A 59 -2.42 5.63 13.32
N ARG A 60 -1.71 6.11 14.33
CA ARG A 60 -0.68 5.33 15.01
C ARG A 60 -1.23 4.86 16.35
N ARG A 61 -1.17 3.57 16.59
CA ARG A 61 -1.63 2.94 17.84
C ARG A 61 -0.45 2.36 18.60
N ALA A 62 -0.57 2.33 19.92
CA ALA A 62 0.44 1.67 20.75
C ALA A 62 0.57 0.20 20.35
N ASP A 63 1.82 -0.26 20.23
CA ASP A 63 2.10 -1.68 20.00
C ASP A 63 1.73 -2.47 21.26
N THR A 64 1.00 -3.57 21.10
CA THR A 64 0.62 -4.45 22.21
C THR A 64 1.80 -5.17 22.82
N ASP A 65 2.85 -5.41 22.03
CA ASP A 65 4.05 -6.13 22.46
C ASP A 65 5.14 -5.21 23.01
N ASP A 66 5.19 -3.96 22.55
CA ASP A 66 6.17 -2.98 22.97
C ASP A 66 5.53 -1.59 23.06
N ARG A 67 5.34 -1.11 24.30
CA ARG A 67 4.72 0.20 24.56
C ARG A 67 5.53 1.39 24.02
N ARG A 68 6.82 1.19 23.73
CA ARG A 68 7.69 2.23 23.17
C ARG A 68 7.52 2.40 21.67
N SER A 69 6.98 1.38 21.02
CA SER A 69 6.74 1.38 19.58
C SER A 69 5.28 1.69 19.29
N LYS A 70 5.04 2.12 18.06
CA LYS A 70 3.68 2.31 17.54
C LYS A 70 3.52 1.52 16.28
N ARG A 71 2.30 1.06 16.04
CA ARG A 71 1.91 0.39 14.80
C ARG A 71 0.94 1.28 14.04
N ILE A 72 0.99 1.17 12.73
CA ILE A 72 0.08 1.89 11.85
C ILE A 72 -1.24 1.14 11.79
N ALA A 73 -2.35 1.87 11.95
CA ALA A 73 -3.68 1.34 11.74
C ALA A 73 -4.40 2.17 10.68
N LEU A 74 -5.02 1.50 9.73
CA LEU A 74 -5.87 2.18 8.75
C LEU A 74 -7.17 2.62 9.40
N THR A 75 -7.57 3.86 9.13
CA THR A 75 -8.92 4.32 9.45
C THR A 75 -9.91 3.72 8.45
N HIS A 76 -11.20 3.92 8.66
CA HIS A 76 -12.19 3.52 7.67
C HIS A 76 -11.89 4.12 6.30
N ARG A 77 -11.52 5.39 6.27
CA ARG A 77 -11.13 6.08 5.02
C ARG A 77 -9.92 5.45 4.36
N GLY A 78 -8.92 5.05 5.14
CA GLY A 78 -7.75 4.34 4.64
C GLY A 78 -8.09 2.96 4.10
N GLU A 79 -9.00 2.24 4.74
CA GLU A 79 -9.47 0.94 4.27
C GLU A 79 -10.19 1.04 2.92
N LEU A 80 -10.95 2.12 2.71
CA LEU A 80 -11.60 2.37 1.43
C LEU A 80 -10.58 2.60 0.32
N VAL A 81 -9.50 3.33 0.61
CA VAL A 81 -8.39 3.52 -0.35
C VAL A 81 -7.78 2.18 -0.73
N VAL A 82 -7.49 1.33 0.24
CA VAL A 82 -6.91 0.00 -0.01
C VAL A 82 -7.86 -0.83 -0.88
N ARG A 83 -9.16 -0.74 -0.63
CA ARG A 83 -10.15 -1.45 -1.44
C ARG A 83 -10.13 -1.01 -2.90
N VAL A 84 -10.08 0.31 -3.15
CA VAL A 84 -9.99 0.84 -4.51
C VAL A 84 -8.73 0.34 -5.21
N ILE A 85 -7.60 0.36 -4.52
CA ILE A 85 -6.33 -0.12 -5.07
C ILE A 85 -6.41 -1.61 -5.42
N ARG A 86 -6.94 -2.43 -4.54
CA ARG A 86 -7.09 -3.88 -4.77
C ARG A 86 -8.01 -4.18 -5.95
N GLU A 87 -9.11 -3.46 -6.07
CA GLU A 87 -10.04 -3.61 -7.19
C GLU A 87 -9.38 -3.23 -8.51
N ALA A 88 -8.60 -2.15 -8.53
CA ALA A 88 -7.87 -1.73 -9.72
C ALA A 88 -6.82 -2.74 -10.14
N VAL A 89 -6.09 -3.32 -9.19
CA VAL A 89 -5.10 -4.36 -9.45
C VAL A 89 -5.78 -5.61 -9.99
N ALA A 90 -6.91 -6.02 -9.40
CA ALA A 90 -7.66 -7.19 -9.86
C ALA A 90 -8.16 -7.03 -11.29
N GLU A 91 -8.64 -5.84 -11.65
CA GLU A 91 -9.07 -5.55 -13.03
C GLU A 91 -7.91 -5.64 -14.01
N LEU A 92 -6.75 -5.11 -13.64
CA LEU A 92 -5.54 -5.16 -14.46
C LEU A 92 -5.07 -6.61 -14.66
N GLU A 93 -5.06 -7.41 -13.60
CA GLU A 93 -4.72 -8.84 -13.68
C GLU A 93 -5.67 -9.60 -14.59
N THR A 94 -6.97 -9.29 -14.53
CA THR A 94 -7.98 -9.88 -15.39
C THR A 94 -7.69 -9.55 -16.85
N THR A 95 -7.37 -8.30 -17.14
CA THR A 95 -7.01 -7.84 -18.50
C THR A 95 -5.78 -8.57 -19.02
N TRP A 96 -4.73 -8.65 -18.22
CA TRP A 96 -3.50 -9.35 -18.62
C TRP A 96 -3.72 -10.84 -18.79
N SER A 97 -4.53 -11.47 -17.94
CA SER A 97 -4.87 -12.88 -18.07
C SER A 97 -5.60 -13.17 -19.38
N ARG A 98 -6.48 -12.26 -19.81
CA ARG A 98 -7.16 -12.39 -21.10
C ARG A 98 -6.21 -12.24 -22.27
N GLN A 99 -5.25 -11.32 -22.20
CA GLN A 99 -4.28 -11.08 -23.28
C GLN A 99 -3.27 -12.21 -23.41
N LEU A 100 -2.77 -12.73 -22.30
CA LEU A 100 -1.74 -13.78 -22.28
C LEU A 100 -2.30 -15.19 -22.25
N GLY A 101 -3.54 -15.36 -21.81
CA GLY A 101 -4.12 -16.64 -21.43
C GLY A 101 -3.80 -16.97 -19.98
N PRO A 102 -4.70 -17.72 -19.31
CA PRO A 102 -4.57 -17.99 -17.87
C PRO A 102 -3.25 -18.66 -17.47
N LYS A 103 -2.79 -19.60 -18.29
CA LYS A 103 -1.56 -20.35 -18.01
C LYS A 103 -0.32 -19.47 -18.06
N ARG A 104 -0.17 -18.68 -19.11
CA ARG A 104 0.99 -17.77 -19.28
C ARG A 104 0.97 -16.67 -18.27
N PHE A 105 -0.21 -16.16 -17.91
CA PHE A 105 -0.33 -15.16 -16.86
C PHE A 105 0.09 -15.71 -15.50
N ALA A 106 -0.30 -16.94 -15.16
CA ALA A 106 0.12 -17.60 -13.92
C ALA A 106 1.64 -17.78 -13.87
N GLU A 107 2.26 -18.14 -14.98
CA GLU A 107 3.73 -18.23 -15.09
C GLU A 107 4.40 -16.87 -14.87
N LEU A 108 3.88 -15.81 -15.49
CA LEU A 108 4.40 -14.44 -15.30
C LEU A 108 4.32 -14.02 -13.83
N ARG A 109 3.18 -14.27 -13.20
CA ARG A 109 2.97 -13.95 -11.78
C ARG A 109 3.99 -14.65 -10.89
N THR A 110 4.23 -15.94 -11.14
CA THR A 110 5.22 -16.73 -10.40
C THR A 110 6.62 -16.14 -10.56
N LEU A 111 7.00 -15.79 -11.80
CA LEU A 111 8.31 -15.21 -12.08
C LEU A 111 8.51 -13.85 -11.39
N LEU A 112 7.49 -13.01 -11.38
CA LEU A 112 7.54 -11.71 -10.71
C LEU A 112 7.70 -11.87 -9.20
N LEU A 113 7.02 -12.83 -8.59
CA LEU A 113 7.15 -13.13 -7.17
C LEU A 113 8.57 -13.63 -6.84
N GLU A 114 9.16 -14.47 -7.68
CA GLU A 114 10.54 -14.92 -7.52
C GLU A 114 11.52 -13.76 -7.56
N LEU A 115 11.36 -12.86 -8.53
CA LEU A 115 12.21 -11.66 -8.64
C LEU A 115 12.09 -10.79 -7.40
N ASN A 116 10.90 -10.62 -6.88
CA ASN A 116 10.67 -9.80 -5.69
C ASN A 116 11.34 -10.39 -4.44
N GLN A 117 11.39 -11.72 -4.33
CA GLN A 117 12.07 -12.41 -3.23
C GLN A 117 13.58 -12.22 -3.25
N HIS A 118 14.17 -12.06 -4.44
CA HIS A 118 15.62 -11.90 -4.63
C HIS A 118 16.06 -10.44 -4.71
N ALA A 119 15.13 -9.50 -4.66
CA ALA A 119 15.44 -8.06 -4.67
C ALA A 119 15.87 -7.53 -3.25
#